data_79313fbe8ce2c99598a7c4a8e0515728
#
_entry.id   79313fbe8ce2c99598a7c4a8e0515728
#
_cell.length_a   1.000
_cell.length_b   1.000
_cell.length_c   1.000
_cell.angle_alpha   90.00
_cell.angle_beta   90.00
_cell.angle_gamma   90.00
#
_symmetry.space_group_name_H-M   'P 1'
#
loop_
_entity.id
_entity.type
_entity.pdbx_description
1 polymer ?
#
loop_
_entity_poly.entity_id
_entity_poly.type
_entity_poly.pdbx_seq_one_letter_code
_entity_poly.pdbx_strand_id
1 'polypeptide(L)'
;QRTFPKVMKKLGNPRYIGIKNTSYKPYYHRISYLKTGIKTVTAVGKPEKYKTNGNQGYVMSSGFMNDKKAVYIIPEIDETKEKIIISTKDVEAFKVDIEKRKNTLKQFGGRDFFDLPTEGETKPVFYINLDGKLYFGFTPRLRLFYDYTVKDGLKERKNTETIDFAKAMFGYSNEKESYKSRLSFSDAVVKNQSVTENGVKKVILSEPKPTSYMDYLNQDNYQRSVTYNTNGFQLRGIKQYWLHQSAGENIELNDKEKVSSVINALPRKTVFTGKVRFKNLTEEELGLLLWAIRLEKNSQMNIGKAKAYGYGRVSVVIKSAKKIDLQKSYKEGILDLDPFEDIDIDKEIAAYKEFIAKSENLESVEKNLRISSFLAMKDSTKIPNKNDIRYMHIGEEREYQNRTKPLPTVNQIIKK
;
A
#
# COMPACT_ATOMS: atom_id res chain seq x y z
N GLN A 1 32.31 -8.21 8.09
CA GLN A 1 31.21 -7.26 8.11
C GLN A 1 29.96 -7.73 8.83
N ARG A 2 29.89 -8.95 9.30
CA ARG A 2 28.79 -9.46 10.10
C ARG A 2 29.29 -9.95 11.42
N THR A 3 28.75 -9.40 12.45
CA THR A 3 28.92 -9.91 13.79
C THR A 3 27.75 -10.74 14.19
N PHE A 4 27.94 -11.54 15.17
CA PHE A 4 27.04 -12.62 15.47
C PHE A 4 26.27 -12.40 16.73
N PRO A 5 24.95 -12.61 16.66
CA PRO A 5 24.03 -12.39 17.73
C PRO A 5 24.40 -13.11 19.02
N LYS A 6 24.98 -14.29 18.92
CA LYS A 6 25.26 -15.14 20.08
C LYS A 6 26.31 -14.54 21.04
N VAL A 7 27.34 -13.89 20.50
CA VAL A 7 28.38 -13.26 21.35
C VAL A 7 27.84 -12.03 22.02
N MET A 8 27.13 -11.19 21.28
CA MET A 8 26.55 -9.97 21.80
C MET A 8 25.40 -10.24 22.77
N LYS A 9 24.66 -11.32 22.60
CA LYS A 9 23.64 -11.76 23.56
C LYS A 9 24.25 -12.21 24.89
N LYS A 10 25.41 -12.85 24.88
CA LYS A 10 26.16 -13.22 26.11
C LYS A 10 26.80 -12.02 26.78
N LEU A 11 27.32 -11.07 26.01
CA LEU A 11 27.97 -9.86 26.50
C LEU A 11 26.95 -8.76 26.87
N GLY A 12 25.70 -8.90 26.49
CA GLY A 12 24.63 -7.95 26.72
C GLY A 12 24.71 -6.74 25.78
N ASN A 13 24.08 -5.66 26.21
CA ASN A 13 24.12 -4.37 25.53
C ASN A 13 25.54 -3.73 25.60
N PRO A 14 25.78 -2.62 24.91
CA PRO A 14 27.01 -1.81 25.00
C PRO A 14 27.58 -1.57 26.41
N ARG A 15 26.78 -1.77 27.45
CA ARG A 15 27.20 -1.73 28.86
C ARG A 15 28.39 -2.66 29.17
N TYR A 16 28.46 -3.82 28.54
CA TYR A 16 29.54 -4.79 28.75
C TYR A 16 30.90 -4.32 28.21
N ILE A 17 30.88 -3.41 27.27
CA ILE A 17 32.10 -2.78 26.75
C ILE A 17 32.35 -1.40 27.36
N GLY A 18 31.65 -1.07 28.45
CA GLY A 18 31.83 0.16 29.20
C GLY A 18 31.13 1.40 28.66
N ILE A 19 30.19 1.20 27.73
CA ILE A 19 29.42 2.30 27.14
C ILE A 19 28.06 2.41 27.81
N LYS A 20 27.74 3.55 28.38
CA LYS A 20 26.43 3.84 28.94
C LYS A 20 25.41 4.13 27.81
N ASN A 21 24.18 3.65 27.95
CA ASN A 21 23.14 3.85 26.93
C ASN A 21 22.90 5.31 26.54
N THR A 22 23.03 6.22 27.51
CA THR A 22 22.85 7.67 27.31
C THR A 22 23.98 8.34 26.52
N SER A 23 25.16 7.70 26.47
CA SER A 23 26.34 8.21 25.77
C SER A 23 26.70 7.40 24.53
N TYR A 24 25.83 6.46 24.14
CA TYR A 24 26.09 5.65 22.96
C TYR A 24 25.88 6.48 21.69
N LYS A 25 26.99 6.85 21.07
CA LYS A 25 27.00 7.40 19.73
C LYS A 25 27.44 6.28 18.79
N PRO A 26 26.55 5.70 17.96
CA PRO A 26 26.94 4.71 16.98
C PRO A 26 28.05 5.33 16.12
N TYR A 27 29.07 4.60 15.79
CA TYR A 27 30.23 5.02 15.00
C TYR A 27 31.41 5.62 15.73
N TYR A 28 31.26 6.06 16.98
CA TYR A 28 32.40 6.59 17.76
C TYR A 28 33.00 5.58 18.73
N HIS A 29 32.39 4.38 18.80
CA HIS A 29 32.87 3.37 19.72
C HIS A 29 33.77 2.37 19.04
N ARG A 30 35.04 2.68 19.08
CA ARG A 30 36.10 1.78 18.69
C ARG A 30 36.28 0.67 19.70
N ILE A 31 36.46 -0.54 19.23
CA ILE A 31 36.61 -1.75 20.03
C ILE A 31 37.70 -2.64 19.45
N SER A 32 38.24 -3.52 20.29
CA SER A 32 39.02 -4.66 19.83
C SER A 32 38.16 -5.94 19.93
N TYR A 33 38.40 -6.88 19.02
CA TYR A 33 37.61 -8.12 19.00
C TYR A 33 38.43 -9.30 18.48
N LEU A 34 38.05 -10.48 18.97
CA LEU A 34 38.54 -11.75 18.46
C LEU A 34 37.50 -12.38 17.56
N LYS A 35 37.91 -12.98 16.47
CA LYS A 35 37.03 -13.68 15.54
C LYS A 35 37.51 -15.10 15.29
N THR A 36 36.55 -16.00 15.09
CA THR A 36 36.81 -17.35 14.61
C THR A 36 36.20 -17.46 13.21
N GLY A 37 37.04 -17.70 12.21
CA GLY A 37 36.59 -17.67 10.82
C GLY A 37 36.16 -16.29 10.32
N ILE A 38 35.46 -16.25 9.18
CA ILE A 38 35.13 -15.00 8.47
C ILE A 38 33.97 -14.25 9.15
N LYS A 39 33.10 -14.94 9.88
CA LYS A 39 31.79 -14.40 10.27
C LYS A 39 31.48 -14.42 11.77
N THR A 40 32.33 -14.97 12.61
CA THR A 40 32.01 -15.17 14.03
C THR A 40 32.95 -14.39 14.94
N VAL A 41 32.40 -13.47 15.70
CA VAL A 41 33.12 -12.76 16.78
C VAL A 41 32.95 -13.57 18.06
N THR A 42 34.05 -13.92 18.69
CA THR A 42 34.08 -14.74 19.90
C THR A 42 34.23 -13.91 21.19
N ALA A 43 34.92 -12.79 21.08
CA ALA A 43 35.10 -11.87 22.20
C ALA A 43 35.19 -10.43 21.73
N VAL A 44 34.77 -9.49 22.59
CA VAL A 44 34.81 -8.06 22.37
C VAL A 44 35.35 -7.35 23.60
N GLY A 45 36.11 -6.32 23.45
CA GLY A 45 36.69 -5.53 24.53
C GLY A 45 36.98 -4.07 24.16
N LYS A 46 37.47 -3.33 25.12
CA LYS A 46 38.02 -2.00 24.85
C LYS A 46 39.17 -2.08 23.84
N PRO A 47 39.51 -1.00 23.12
CA PRO A 47 40.51 -1.02 22.06
C PRO A 47 41.84 -1.67 22.46
N GLU A 48 42.25 -1.50 23.71
CA GLU A 48 43.54 -1.97 24.22
C GLU A 48 43.54 -3.46 24.54
N LYS A 49 42.37 -4.07 24.81
CA LYS A 49 42.27 -5.42 25.36
C LYS A 49 42.81 -6.51 24.43
N TYR A 50 42.58 -6.39 23.16
CA TYR A 50 43.06 -7.35 22.16
C TYR A 50 43.90 -6.66 21.07
N LYS A 51 44.76 -5.68 21.49
CA LYS A 51 45.53 -4.85 20.56
C LYS A 51 46.54 -5.67 19.75
N THR A 52 47.09 -6.68 20.35
CA THR A 52 48.21 -7.49 19.75
C THR A 52 47.68 -8.74 19.00
N ASN A 53 46.60 -9.34 19.45
CA ASN A 53 46.12 -10.62 18.94
C ASN A 53 44.66 -10.58 18.42
N GLY A 54 44.10 -9.41 18.29
CA GLY A 54 42.74 -9.19 17.82
C GLY A 54 42.62 -8.25 16.65
N ASN A 55 41.41 -7.96 16.28
CA ASN A 55 41.08 -7.00 15.23
C ASN A 55 40.47 -5.75 15.87
N GLN A 56 40.64 -4.63 15.21
CA GLN A 56 40.03 -3.36 15.58
C GLN A 56 38.80 -3.07 14.72
N GLY A 57 37.84 -2.33 15.25
CA GLY A 57 36.65 -1.95 14.52
C GLY A 57 35.70 -1.11 15.35
N TYR A 58 34.56 -0.82 14.76
CA TYR A 58 33.51 0.04 15.34
C TYR A 58 32.24 -0.75 15.62
N VAL A 59 31.67 -0.58 16.81
CA VAL A 59 30.36 -1.17 17.13
C VAL A 59 29.27 -0.36 16.49
N MET A 60 28.45 -1.01 15.69
CA MET A 60 27.25 -0.43 15.13
C MET A 60 26.00 -1.13 15.68
N SER A 61 25.29 -0.46 16.57
CA SER A 61 23.95 -0.84 16.99
C SER A 61 22.93 -0.09 16.15
N SER A 62 22.44 -0.73 15.12
CA SER A 62 21.57 -0.08 14.14
C SER A 62 20.09 -0.10 14.53
N GLY A 63 19.40 1.05 14.35
CA GLY A 63 17.94 1.18 14.38
C GLY A 63 17.34 1.34 15.76
N PHE A 64 16.06 1.49 15.78
CA PHE A 64 15.23 1.98 16.89
C PHE A 64 14.61 0.89 17.75
N MET A 65 14.86 -0.38 17.43
CA MET A 65 14.23 -1.48 18.16
C MET A 65 14.83 -1.60 19.55
N ASN A 66 14.01 -1.58 20.55
CA ASN A 66 14.35 -2.07 21.87
C ASN A 66 14.60 -3.58 21.78
N ASP A 67 15.40 -4.12 22.70
CA ASP A 67 15.72 -5.55 22.81
C ASP A 67 16.38 -6.16 21.56
N LYS A 68 17.30 -5.46 20.95
CA LYS A 68 18.07 -6.00 19.83
C LYS A 68 18.84 -7.23 20.22
N LYS A 69 18.68 -8.26 19.42
CA LYS A 69 19.39 -9.54 19.58
C LYS A 69 20.76 -9.57 18.88
N ALA A 70 21.08 -8.54 18.08
CA ALA A 70 22.31 -8.46 17.33
C ALA A 70 22.79 -7.02 17.13
N VAL A 71 24.07 -6.84 17.19
CA VAL A 71 24.79 -5.64 16.71
C VAL A 71 25.84 -6.06 15.69
N TYR A 72 26.36 -5.10 14.95
CA TYR A 72 27.39 -5.33 13.96
C TYR A 72 28.71 -4.71 14.43
N ILE A 73 29.83 -5.32 14.03
CA ILE A 73 31.13 -4.71 14.13
C ILE A 73 31.59 -4.44 12.70
N ILE A 74 31.92 -3.19 12.42
CA ILE A 74 32.54 -2.78 11.17
C ILE A 74 34.04 -2.77 11.41
N PRO A 75 34.83 -3.51 10.65
CA PRO A 75 36.29 -3.49 10.74
C PRO A 75 36.84 -2.07 10.47
N GLU A 76 38.06 -1.78 10.95
CA GLU A 76 38.78 -0.60 10.54
C GLU A 76 38.96 -0.55 9.02
N ILE A 77 39.26 0.63 8.54
CA ILE A 77 39.52 0.90 7.12
C ILE A 77 40.72 0.07 6.67
N ASP A 78 40.53 -0.64 5.59
CA ASP A 78 41.60 -1.33 4.87
C ASP A 78 42.06 -0.41 3.73
N GLU A 79 43.12 0.31 3.97
CA GLU A 79 43.69 1.29 3.02
C GLU A 79 44.21 0.64 1.73
N THR A 80 44.34 -0.68 1.70
CA THR A 80 44.74 -1.41 0.49
C THR A 80 43.59 -1.65 -0.49
N LYS A 81 42.36 -1.41 -0.06
CA LYS A 81 41.19 -1.60 -0.88
C LYS A 81 40.92 -0.39 -1.77
N GLU A 82 40.40 -0.68 -2.96
CA GLU A 82 39.93 0.34 -3.89
C GLU A 82 38.89 1.25 -3.25
N LYS A 83 39.02 2.55 -3.45
CA LYS A 83 38.09 3.55 -2.96
C LYS A 83 36.89 3.66 -3.90
N ILE A 84 35.70 3.48 -3.36
CA ILE A 84 34.47 3.66 -4.10
C ILE A 84 33.95 5.09 -3.88
N ILE A 85 33.84 5.83 -4.98
CA ILE A 85 33.33 7.21 -4.94
C ILE A 85 31.78 7.17 -4.92
N ILE A 86 31.20 7.82 -3.92
CA ILE A 86 29.74 8.02 -3.86
C ILE A 86 29.41 9.28 -4.65
N SER A 87 28.55 9.16 -5.64
CA SER A 87 28.15 10.31 -6.48
C SER A 87 27.34 11.33 -5.67
N THR A 88 27.43 12.60 -6.08
CA THR A 88 26.61 13.67 -5.49
C THR A 88 25.11 13.35 -5.58
N LYS A 89 24.69 12.74 -6.70
CA LYS A 89 23.29 12.30 -6.90
C LYS A 89 22.84 11.28 -5.84
N ASP A 90 23.71 10.31 -5.51
CA ASP A 90 23.39 9.29 -4.50
C ASP A 90 23.35 9.89 -3.09
N VAL A 91 24.23 10.85 -2.81
CA VAL A 91 24.23 11.61 -1.54
C VAL A 91 22.94 12.43 -1.40
N GLU A 92 22.54 13.14 -2.44
CA GLU A 92 21.29 13.92 -2.42
C GLU A 92 20.06 13.04 -2.28
N ALA A 93 19.99 11.89 -2.96
CA ALA A 93 18.91 10.93 -2.80
C ALA A 93 18.79 10.44 -1.34
N PHE A 94 19.93 10.18 -0.69
CA PHE A 94 19.97 9.84 0.74
C PHE A 94 19.43 10.98 1.61
N LYS A 95 19.88 12.22 1.39
CA LYS A 95 19.42 13.40 2.15
C LYS A 95 17.92 13.62 2.03
N VAL A 96 17.38 13.51 0.82
CA VAL A 96 15.92 13.63 0.56
C VAL A 96 15.13 12.57 1.33
N ASP A 97 15.57 11.31 1.36
CA ASP A 97 14.89 10.27 2.14
C ASP A 97 14.94 10.55 3.65
N ILE A 98 16.07 10.97 4.16
CA ILE A 98 16.21 11.30 5.58
C ILE A 98 15.31 12.47 5.97
N GLU A 99 15.25 13.52 5.16
CA GLU A 99 14.40 14.67 5.44
C GLU A 99 12.92 14.29 5.45
N LYS A 100 12.46 13.50 4.47
CA LYS A 100 11.07 12.98 4.44
C LYS A 100 10.72 12.16 5.68
N ARG A 101 11.70 11.50 6.30
CA ARG A 101 11.51 10.67 7.51
C ARG A 101 11.79 11.40 8.83
N LYS A 102 12.19 12.64 8.79
CA LYS A 102 12.64 13.43 9.96
C LYS A 102 11.67 13.37 11.14
N ASN A 103 10.36 13.49 10.89
CA ASN A 103 9.35 13.43 11.94
C ASN A 103 9.23 12.03 12.56
N THR A 104 9.36 10.98 11.78
CA THR A 104 9.39 9.59 12.27
C THR A 104 10.67 9.33 13.07
N LEU A 105 11.80 9.84 12.61
CA LEU A 105 13.10 9.67 13.27
C LEU A 105 13.18 10.42 14.60
N LYS A 106 12.53 11.57 14.72
CA LYS A 106 12.43 12.33 15.98
C LYS A 106 11.78 11.51 17.11
N GLN A 107 10.77 10.71 16.78
CA GLN A 107 10.09 9.84 17.77
C GLN A 107 11.01 8.78 18.36
N PHE A 108 12.09 8.45 17.70
CA PHE A 108 13.02 7.39 18.08
C PHE A 108 14.35 7.90 18.65
N GLY A 109 14.46 9.17 19.00
CA GLY A 109 15.61 9.75 19.70
C GLY A 109 16.96 9.71 18.91
N GLY A 110 16.90 9.49 17.60
CA GLY A 110 18.08 9.14 16.82
C GLY A 110 18.41 10.08 15.67
N ARG A 111 18.42 11.39 15.90
CA ARG A 111 18.73 12.35 14.84
C ARG A 111 20.16 12.19 14.31
N ASP A 112 21.12 12.11 15.22
CA ASP A 112 22.55 12.06 14.87
C ASP A 112 22.97 10.75 14.18
N PHE A 113 22.14 9.72 14.30
CA PHE A 113 22.44 8.42 13.72
C PHE A 113 22.46 8.44 12.19
N PHE A 114 21.56 9.21 11.58
CA PHE A 114 21.39 9.26 10.12
C PHE A 114 22.07 10.46 9.47
N ASP A 115 22.67 11.35 10.25
CA ASP A 115 23.36 12.50 9.70
C ASP A 115 24.62 12.05 8.96
N LEU A 116 24.88 12.66 7.83
CA LEU A 116 26.13 12.48 7.10
C LEU A 116 27.30 13.04 7.93
N PRO A 117 28.51 12.46 7.78
CA PRO A 117 29.70 13.02 8.41
C PRO A 117 29.96 14.42 7.86
N THR A 118 30.51 15.29 8.70
CA THR A 118 31.04 16.58 8.30
C THR A 118 32.37 16.41 7.60
N GLU A 119 32.87 17.47 6.97
CA GLU A 119 34.16 17.45 6.31
C GLU A 119 35.27 17.07 7.31
N GLY A 120 36.12 16.13 6.90
CA GLY A 120 37.19 15.59 7.77
C GLY A 120 36.72 14.46 8.71
N GLU A 121 35.44 14.18 8.82
CA GLU A 121 34.91 13.06 9.64
C GLU A 121 34.73 11.79 8.81
N THR A 122 34.95 10.65 9.45
CA THR A 122 34.71 9.33 8.87
C THR A 122 33.56 8.61 9.59
N LYS A 123 32.62 8.09 8.83
CA LYS A 123 31.47 7.39 9.36
C LYS A 123 31.25 6.06 8.63
N PRO A 124 31.23 4.91 9.33
CA PRO A 124 30.99 3.62 8.71
C PRO A 124 29.60 3.50 8.12
N VAL A 125 29.50 2.97 6.92
CA VAL A 125 28.21 2.73 6.23
C VAL A 125 28.12 1.30 5.70
N PHE A 126 26.92 0.82 5.54
CA PHE A 126 26.63 -0.34 4.68
C PHE A 126 26.34 0.16 3.29
N TYR A 127 26.77 -0.55 2.28
CA TYR A 127 26.47 -0.20 0.90
C TYR A 127 26.19 -1.42 0.04
N ILE A 128 25.54 -1.19 -1.08
CA ILE A 128 25.32 -2.15 -2.16
C ILE A 128 25.40 -1.41 -3.50
N ASN A 129 26.08 -2.01 -4.45
CA ASN A 129 26.07 -1.56 -5.84
C ASN A 129 25.08 -2.43 -6.62
N LEU A 130 24.05 -1.82 -7.20
CA LEU A 130 23.06 -2.46 -8.03
C LEU A 130 23.00 -1.73 -9.37
N ASP A 131 23.33 -2.42 -10.44
CA ASP A 131 23.28 -1.89 -11.81
C ASP A 131 24.04 -0.56 -11.96
N GLY A 132 25.23 -0.43 -11.33
CA GLY A 132 26.06 0.77 -11.36
C GLY A 132 25.61 1.90 -10.45
N LYS A 133 24.51 1.78 -9.75
CA LYS A 133 24.02 2.73 -8.75
C LYS A 133 24.42 2.29 -7.34
N LEU A 134 25.01 3.19 -6.58
CA LEU A 134 25.45 2.95 -5.22
C LEU A 134 24.38 3.38 -4.22
N TYR A 135 23.93 2.42 -3.43
CA TYR A 135 23.05 2.68 -2.29
C TYR A 135 23.83 2.50 -1.01
N PHE A 136 23.70 3.42 -0.09
CA PHE A 136 24.36 3.34 1.20
C PHE A 136 23.44 3.73 2.35
N GLY A 137 23.83 3.38 3.55
CA GLY A 137 23.07 3.73 4.75
C GLY A 137 23.71 3.21 6.03
N PHE A 138 23.19 3.63 7.14
CA PHE A 138 23.74 3.34 8.46
C PHE A 138 23.13 2.11 9.13
N THR A 139 22.35 1.34 8.41
CA THR A 139 21.80 0.06 8.87
C THR A 139 22.04 -1.02 7.84
N PRO A 140 22.18 -2.31 8.24
CA PRO A 140 22.35 -3.40 7.29
C PRO A 140 21.10 -3.68 6.44
N ARG A 141 19.96 -3.14 6.84
CA ARG A 141 18.73 -3.12 6.05
C ARG A 141 18.66 -1.78 5.35
N LEU A 142 19.40 -1.67 4.26
CA LEU A 142 19.41 -0.48 3.43
C LEU A 142 18.02 -0.21 2.87
N ARG A 143 17.65 1.06 2.83
CA ARG A 143 16.60 1.52 1.93
C ARG A 143 17.20 1.77 0.58
N LEU A 144 16.60 1.16 -0.44
CA LEU A 144 16.93 1.45 -1.81
C LEU A 144 16.05 2.64 -2.23
N PHE A 145 16.69 3.71 -2.65
CA PHE A 145 15.98 4.88 -3.17
C PHE A 145 15.66 4.62 -4.63
N TYR A 146 14.43 4.82 -5.00
CA TYR A 146 14.03 4.78 -6.39
C TYR A 146 14.13 6.18 -7.00
N ASP A 147 14.43 6.24 -8.29
CA ASP A 147 14.53 7.52 -9.02
C ASP A 147 13.16 8.16 -9.20
N TYR A 148 12.12 7.35 -9.27
CA TYR A 148 10.74 7.77 -9.46
C TYR A 148 9.85 7.34 -8.31
N THR A 149 8.73 8.04 -8.15
CA THR A 149 7.67 7.74 -7.18
C THR A 149 6.47 7.11 -7.88
N VAL A 150 5.52 6.58 -7.11
CA VAL A 150 4.24 6.09 -7.66
C VAL A 150 3.52 7.19 -8.45
N LYS A 151 3.66 8.46 -8.03
CA LYS A 151 3.06 9.61 -8.70
C LYS A 151 3.56 9.77 -10.15
N ASP A 152 4.83 9.51 -10.39
CA ASP A 152 5.44 9.66 -11.71
C ASP A 152 4.89 8.63 -12.73
N GLY A 153 4.31 7.52 -12.25
CA GLY A 153 3.59 6.55 -13.08
C GLY A 153 2.13 6.92 -13.36
N LEU A 154 1.62 8.02 -12.79
CA LEU A 154 0.31 8.53 -13.14
C LEU A 154 0.41 9.34 -14.43
N LYS A 155 -0.48 9.07 -15.38
CA LYS A 155 -0.58 9.92 -16.57
C LYS A 155 -0.97 11.33 -16.15
N GLU A 156 -0.21 12.33 -16.58
CA GLU A 156 -0.59 13.72 -16.37
C GLU A 156 -1.95 13.99 -17.04
N ARG A 157 -2.80 14.73 -16.35
CA ARG A 157 -4.04 15.22 -16.93
C ARG A 157 -3.69 16.30 -17.95
N LYS A 158 -4.08 16.09 -19.20
CA LYS A 158 -3.81 17.04 -20.28
C LYS A 158 -4.52 18.38 -20.09
N ASN A 159 -5.58 18.41 -19.30
CA ASN A 159 -6.35 19.61 -19.04
C ASN A 159 -6.53 19.79 -17.52
N THR A 160 -5.95 20.86 -16.98
CA THR A 160 -6.02 21.25 -15.56
C THR A 160 -7.22 22.14 -15.24
N GLU A 161 -7.91 22.68 -16.26
CA GLU A 161 -9.05 23.57 -16.09
C GLU A 161 -10.37 22.82 -15.88
N THR A 162 -10.40 21.53 -16.17
CA THR A 162 -11.59 20.70 -15.97
C THR A 162 -11.49 19.86 -14.69
N ILE A 163 -12.62 19.68 -14.04
CA ILE A 163 -12.77 18.76 -12.91
C ILE A 163 -13.33 17.41 -13.40
N ASP A 164 -12.97 16.32 -12.70
CA ASP A 164 -13.54 15.02 -13.00
C ASP A 164 -14.95 14.85 -12.40
N PHE A 165 -15.70 13.85 -12.87
CA PHE A 165 -17.03 13.54 -12.37
C PHE A 165 -17.08 13.37 -10.84
N ALA A 166 -16.06 12.73 -10.25
CA ALA A 166 -16.03 12.54 -8.80
C ALA A 166 -15.96 13.88 -8.07
N LYS A 167 -15.08 14.80 -8.48
CA LYS A 167 -15.02 16.15 -7.91
C LYS A 167 -16.27 16.95 -8.20
N ALA A 168 -16.84 16.84 -9.39
CA ALA A 168 -18.07 17.52 -9.75
C ALA A 168 -19.26 17.09 -8.87
N MET A 169 -19.38 15.81 -8.55
CA MET A 169 -20.46 15.27 -7.75
C MET A 169 -20.22 15.37 -6.23
N PHE A 170 -19.01 14.96 -5.77
CA PHE A 170 -18.70 14.91 -4.33
C PHE A 170 -18.15 16.21 -3.76
N GLY A 171 -17.81 17.15 -4.63
CA GLY A 171 -17.15 18.38 -4.22
C GLY A 171 -15.67 18.20 -3.87
N TYR A 172 -15.03 19.28 -3.53
CA TYR A 172 -13.64 19.30 -3.09
C TYR A 172 -13.35 20.56 -2.27
N SER A 173 -12.28 20.53 -1.52
CA SER A 173 -11.75 21.70 -0.81
C SER A 173 -10.22 21.66 -0.86
N ASN A 174 -9.64 22.80 -1.17
CA ASN A 174 -8.21 23.04 -1.11
C ASN A 174 -7.94 24.41 -0.49
N GLU A 175 -6.68 24.85 -0.44
CA GLU A 175 -6.30 26.13 0.19
C GLU A 175 -6.88 27.37 -0.52
N LYS A 176 -7.26 27.27 -1.80
CA LYS A 176 -7.69 28.40 -2.63
C LYS A 176 -9.20 28.44 -2.85
N GLU A 177 -9.82 27.28 -2.94
CA GLU A 177 -11.21 27.14 -3.33
C GLU A 177 -11.88 25.92 -2.73
N SER A 178 -13.19 25.96 -2.65
CA SER A 178 -14.00 24.82 -2.24
C SER A 178 -15.27 24.73 -3.08
N TYR A 179 -15.69 23.50 -3.36
CA TYR A 179 -16.90 23.19 -4.08
C TYR A 179 -17.74 22.20 -3.29
N LYS A 180 -18.98 22.57 -2.99
CA LYS A 180 -19.87 21.76 -2.15
C LYS A 180 -20.33 20.50 -2.88
N SER A 181 -20.39 19.38 -2.15
CA SER A 181 -20.99 18.13 -2.66
C SER A 181 -22.43 18.34 -3.12
N ARG A 182 -22.76 17.77 -4.26
CA ARG A 182 -24.13 17.66 -4.79
C ARG A 182 -24.79 16.32 -4.44
N LEU A 183 -24.08 15.47 -3.71
CA LEU A 183 -24.55 14.18 -3.21
C LEU A 183 -24.59 14.19 -1.68
N SER A 184 -25.57 13.50 -1.13
CA SER A 184 -25.70 13.24 0.29
C SER A 184 -26.15 11.81 0.52
N PHE A 185 -25.36 11.05 1.27
CA PHE A 185 -25.62 9.66 1.62
C PHE A 185 -26.14 9.60 3.06
N SER A 186 -27.24 8.93 3.27
CA SER A 186 -27.66 8.57 4.62
C SER A 186 -26.93 7.33 5.09
N ASP A 187 -26.92 7.09 6.39
CA ASP A 187 -26.55 5.79 6.93
C ASP A 187 -27.42 4.68 6.33
N ALA A 188 -26.81 3.54 6.09
CA ALA A 188 -27.52 2.33 5.69
C ALA A 188 -27.85 1.52 6.95
N VAL A 189 -29.12 1.46 7.32
CA VAL A 189 -29.62 0.85 8.55
C VAL A 189 -30.05 -0.57 8.30
N VAL A 190 -29.79 -1.46 9.24
CA VAL A 190 -30.30 -2.84 9.18
C VAL A 190 -31.82 -2.85 9.27
N LYS A 191 -32.46 -3.51 8.33
CA LYS A 191 -33.92 -3.59 8.28
C LYS A 191 -34.50 -4.58 9.29
N ASN A 192 -33.76 -5.65 9.60
CA ASN A 192 -34.17 -6.69 10.52
C ASN A 192 -33.67 -6.41 11.93
N GLN A 193 -34.52 -6.44 12.92
CA GLN A 193 -34.21 -6.07 14.31
C GLN A 193 -33.33 -7.08 15.07
N SER A 194 -33.21 -8.32 14.62
CA SER A 194 -32.43 -9.35 15.28
C SER A 194 -31.28 -9.81 14.37
N VAL A 195 -30.15 -9.16 14.46
CA VAL A 195 -28.92 -9.58 13.79
C VAL A 195 -28.01 -10.23 14.83
N THR A 196 -27.88 -11.55 14.76
CA THR A 196 -26.92 -12.29 15.57
C THR A 196 -25.58 -12.31 14.86
N GLU A 197 -24.53 -11.88 15.53
CA GLU A 197 -23.18 -11.88 14.98
C GLU A 197 -22.61 -13.29 14.84
N ASN A 198 -21.88 -13.55 13.75
CA ASN A 198 -21.31 -14.88 13.44
C ASN A 198 -19.98 -15.18 14.18
N GLY A 199 -19.87 -14.74 15.42
CA GLY A 199 -18.67 -14.98 16.22
C GLY A 199 -17.42 -14.24 15.75
N VAL A 200 -16.44 -14.17 16.61
CA VAL A 200 -15.21 -13.43 16.38
C VAL A 200 -14.17 -14.31 15.71
N LYS A 201 -13.58 -13.83 14.63
CA LYS A 201 -12.43 -14.48 13.96
C LYS A 201 -11.21 -13.56 13.97
N LYS A 202 -10.05 -14.14 14.24
CA LYS A 202 -8.75 -13.44 14.13
C LYS A 202 -8.12 -13.74 12.78
N VAL A 203 -7.86 -12.72 11.98
CA VAL A 203 -7.28 -12.85 10.64
C VAL A 203 -6.12 -11.89 10.45
N ILE A 204 -5.18 -12.24 9.59
CA ILE A 204 -4.10 -11.34 9.19
C ILE A 204 -4.55 -10.55 7.96
N LEU A 205 -4.59 -9.24 8.09
CA LEU A 205 -4.84 -8.33 6.96
C LEU A 205 -3.54 -7.66 6.56
N SER A 206 -3.13 -7.92 5.32
CA SER A 206 -1.91 -7.33 4.76
C SER A 206 -2.12 -5.88 4.36
N GLU A 207 -1.12 -5.05 4.61
CA GLU A 207 -1.05 -3.68 4.13
C GLU A 207 -0.58 -3.62 2.67
N PRO A 208 -0.94 -2.57 1.90
CA PRO A 208 -0.32 -2.29 0.62
C PRO A 208 1.20 -2.16 0.74
N LYS A 209 1.93 -2.77 -0.17
CA LYS A 209 3.40 -2.73 -0.22
C LYS A 209 3.86 -2.21 -1.59
N PRO A 210 3.76 -0.90 -1.86
CA PRO A 210 4.09 -0.33 -3.18
C PRO A 210 5.51 -0.62 -3.64
N THR A 211 6.44 -0.82 -2.71
CA THR A 211 7.83 -1.24 -3.02
C THR A 211 7.93 -2.64 -3.62
N SER A 212 6.83 -3.38 -3.61
CA SER A 212 6.72 -4.65 -4.31
C SER A 212 6.38 -4.43 -5.80
N TYR A 213 7.33 -3.90 -6.54
CA TYR A 213 7.13 -3.47 -7.92
C TYR A 213 6.53 -4.54 -8.85
N MET A 214 6.78 -5.83 -8.60
CA MET A 214 6.17 -6.93 -9.37
C MET A 214 4.63 -6.96 -9.25
N ASP A 215 4.07 -6.46 -8.16
CA ASP A 215 2.63 -6.43 -7.91
C ASP A 215 1.99 -5.11 -8.38
N TYR A 216 2.79 -4.04 -8.50
CA TYR A 216 2.26 -2.69 -8.72
C TYR A 216 2.59 -2.11 -10.09
N LEU A 217 3.68 -2.56 -10.74
CA LEU A 217 4.10 -2.06 -12.04
C LEU A 217 3.74 -3.04 -13.16
N ASN A 218 3.48 -2.49 -14.33
CA ASN A 218 3.31 -3.29 -15.53
C ASN A 218 4.65 -3.94 -15.92
N GLN A 219 4.65 -5.25 -16.15
CA GLN A 219 5.84 -6.08 -16.39
C GLN A 219 5.77 -6.71 -17.78
N ASP A 220 5.41 -5.95 -18.81
CA ASP A 220 5.10 -6.49 -20.13
C ASP A 220 6.30 -7.13 -20.87
N ASN A 221 7.53 -6.83 -20.47
CA ASN A 221 8.74 -7.38 -21.06
C ASN A 221 9.69 -7.98 -20.04
N TYR A 222 9.71 -9.30 -19.98
CA TYR A 222 10.36 -10.10 -18.93
C TYR A 222 11.88 -10.23 -19.02
N GLN A 223 12.59 -9.59 -19.91
CA GLN A 223 14.06 -9.66 -19.94
C GLN A 223 14.71 -8.95 -18.75
N ARG A 224 14.10 -7.87 -18.25
CA ARG A 224 14.47 -7.21 -17.00
C ARG A 224 13.21 -6.76 -16.26
N SER A 225 13.15 -6.96 -14.95
CA SER A 225 12.04 -6.46 -14.13
C SER A 225 11.95 -4.94 -14.21
N VAL A 226 10.75 -4.44 -14.50
CA VAL A 226 10.43 -3.01 -14.41
C VAL A 226 10.37 -2.62 -12.94
N THR A 227 11.11 -1.59 -12.57
CA THR A 227 11.15 -1.05 -11.21
C THR A 227 10.87 0.45 -11.23
N TYR A 228 10.78 1.09 -10.07
CA TYR A 228 10.69 2.55 -9.99
C TYR A 228 11.98 3.29 -10.40
N ASN A 229 13.02 2.58 -10.86
CA ASN A 229 14.17 3.18 -11.55
C ASN A 229 14.04 3.12 -13.07
N THR A 230 13.02 2.45 -13.59
CA THR A 230 12.79 2.35 -15.03
C THR A 230 12.08 3.61 -15.50
N ASN A 231 12.69 4.32 -16.47
CA ASN A 231 12.05 5.48 -17.05
C ASN A 231 10.78 5.09 -17.82
N GLY A 232 9.71 5.86 -17.64
CA GLY A 232 8.43 5.62 -18.30
C GLY A 232 7.67 4.38 -17.81
N PHE A 233 7.98 3.87 -16.60
CA PHE A 233 7.21 2.78 -16.03
C PHE A 233 5.72 3.12 -15.96
N GLN A 234 4.88 2.10 -16.02
CA GLN A 234 3.43 2.24 -15.92
C GLN A 234 2.90 1.50 -14.70
N LEU A 235 1.95 2.14 -14.02
CA LEU A 235 1.19 1.49 -12.97
C LEU A 235 0.28 0.41 -13.56
N ARG A 236 0.17 -0.70 -12.87
CA ARG A 236 -0.62 -1.86 -13.32
C ARG A 236 -2.13 -1.61 -13.27
N GLY A 237 -2.57 -0.60 -12.57
CA GLY A 237 -3.98 -0.23 -12.42
C GLY A 237 -4.36 0.03 -10.96
N ILE A 238 -5.64 -0.12 -10.67
CA ILE A 238 -6.23 0.12 -9.35
C ILE A 238 -6.44 -1.21 -8.65
N LYS A 239 -6.02 -1.30 -7.38
CA LYS A 239 -6.24 -2.51 -6.57
C LYS A 239 -7.74 -2.75 -6.37
N GLN A 240 -8.18 -3.95 -6.73
CA GLN A 240 -9.53 -4.44 -6.51
C GLN A 240 -9.49 -5.80 -5.81
N TYR A 241 -10.62 -6.18 -5.21
CA TYR A 241 -10.80 -7.49 -4.60
C TYR A 241 -11.75 -8.33 -5.45
N TRP A 242 -11.39 -9.58 -5.65
CA TRP A 242 -12.24 -10.57 -6.27
C TRP A 242 -13.46 -10.90 -5.39
N LEU A 243 -14.52 -11.32 -6.01
CA LEU A 243 -15.58 -12.03 -5.30
C LEU A 243 -15.11 -13.45 -4.96
N HIS A 244 -15.53 -13.97 -3.82
CA HIS A 244 -15.27 -15.34 -3.41
C HIS A 244 -16.59 -16.10 -3.33
N GLN A 245 -16.56 -17.42 -3.58
CA GLN A 245 -17.76 -18.25 -3.48
C GLN A 245 -18.27 -18.32 -2.05
N SER A 246 -17.37 -18.43 -1.09
CA SER A 246 -17.70 -18.40 0.33
C SER A 246 -16.72 -17.51 1.11
N ALA A 247 -17.20 -16.98 2.24
CA ALA A 247 -16.38 -16.18 3.14
C ALA A 247 -15.57 -17.08 4.07
N GLY A 248 -14.31 -16.70 4.29
CA GLY A 248 -13.45 -17.37 5.24
C GLY A 248 -12.76 -18.62 4.74
N GLU A 249 -12.87 -18.94 3.47
CA GLU A 249 -12.03 -19.96 2.85
C GLU A 249 -10.56 -19.49 2.85
N ASN A 250 -9.64 -20.40 3.19
CA ASN A 250 -8.19 -20.15 3.24
C ASN A 250 -7.76 -19.06 4.27
N ILE A 251 -8.52 -18.89 5.35
CA ILE A 251 -8.04 -18.09 6.46
C ILE A 251 -6.95 -18.87 7.21
N GLU A 252 -5.73 -18.37 7.17
CA GLU A 252 -4.71 -18.77 8.13
C GLU A 252 -5.05 -18.09 9.47
N LEU A 253 -5.59 -18.85 10.39
CA LEU A 253 -5.80 -18.40 11.77
C LEU A 253 -4.43 -18.19 12.40
N ASN A 254 -4.17 -17.00 12.91
CA ASN A 254 -2.90 -16.70 13.55
C ASN A 254 -3.15 -16.15 14.94
N ASP A 255 -2.64 -16.86 15.94
CA ASP A 255 -2.72 -16.49 17.36
C ASP A 255 -1.76 -15.34 17.75
N LYS A 256 -0.99 -14.81 16.79
CA LYS A 256 -0.10 -13.68 17.04
C LYS A 256 -0.93 -12.40 17.20
N GLU A 257 -1.28 -12.06 18.41
CA GLU A 257 -2.09 -10.88 18.78
C GLU A 257 -1.60 -9.56 18.16
N LYS A 258 -0.30 -9.40 18.00
CA LYS A 258 0.30 -8.15 17.50
C LYS A 258 0.04 -7.86 16.02
N VAL A 259 -0.36 -8.85 15.21
CA VAL A 259 -0.55 -8.70 13.76
C VAL A 259 -1.92 -9.13 13.27
N SER A 260 -2.75 -9.68 14.17
CA SER A 260 -4.09 -10.11 13.82
C SER A 260 -5.11 -8.97 13.93
N SER A 261 -6.08 -8.98 13.05
CA SER A 261 -7.28 -8.14 13.11
C SER A 261 -8.47 -8.99 13.51
N VAL A 262 -9.25 -8.47 14.43
CA VAL A 262 -10.50 -9.11 14.86
C VAL A 262 -11.61 -8.73 13.87
N ILE A 263 -12.33 -9.74 13.41
CA ILE A 263 -13.50 -9.59 12.53
C ILE A 263 -14.71 -10.21 13.22
N ASN A 264 -15.74 -9.40 13.30
CA ASN A 264 -17.08 -9.86 13.68
C ASN A 264 -18.00 -9.61 12.50
N ALA A 265 -18.38 -10.68 11.82
CA ALA A 265 -19.10 -10.59 10.58
C ALA A 265 -20.62 -10.71 10.82
N LEU A 266 -21.37 -9.88 10.13
CA LEU A 266 -22.83 -10.01 10.10
C LEU A 266 -23.26 -11.26 9.33
N PRO A 267 -24.41 -11.83 9.67
CA PRO A 267 -24.96 -13.00 8.98
C PRO A 267 -25.20 -12.74 7.49
N ARG A 268 -25.22 -13.82 6.72
CA ARG A 268 -25.69 -13.76 5.33
C ARG A 268 -27.13 -13.27 5.28
N LYS A 269 -27.50 -12.60 4.20
CA LYS A 269 -28.84 -12.05 3.96
C LYS A 269 -29.24 -10.90 4.90
N THR A 270 -28.29 -10.32 5.65
CA THR A 270 -28.55 -9.06 6.35
C THR A 270 -28.86 -7.97 5.32
N VAL A 271 -29.99 -7.32 5.47
CA VAL A 271 -30.48 -6.28 4.55
C VAL A 271 -30.29 -4.91 5.18
N PHE A 272 -29.64 -4.03 4.45
CA PHE A 272 -29.49 -2.62 4.80
C PHE A 272 -30.36 -1.77 3.88
N THR A 273 -30.90 -0.69 4.41
CA THR A 273 -31.62 0.31 3.62
C THR A 273 -31.04 1.69 3.89
N GLY A 274 -30.72 2.41 2.84
CA GLY A 274 -30.20 3.78 2.89
C GLY A 274 -30.78 4.63 1.76
N LYS A 275 -30.50 5.92 1.80
CA LYS A 275 -30.96 6.90 0.80
C LYS A 275 -29.77 7.69 0.28
N VAL A 276 -29.77 7.97 -1.01
CA VAL A 276 -28.86 8.91 -1.65
C VAL A 276 -29.69 10.08 -2.16
N ARG A 277 -29.35 11.29 -1.76
CA ARG A 277 -29.96 12.51 -2.28
C ARG A 277 -28.97 13.17 -3.22
N PHE A 278 -29.46 13.68 -4.31
CA PHE A 278 -28.66 14.42 -5.29
C PHE A 278 -29.30 15.75 -5.64
N LYS A 279 -28.50 16.69 -6.12
CA LYS A 279 -28.94 18.03 -6.52
C LYS A 279 -28.22 18.46 -7.79
N ASN A 280 -29.01 18.89 -8.80
CA ASN A 280 -28.51 19.48 -10.03
C ASN A 280 -27.42 18.63 -10.73
N LEU A 281 -27.65 17.34 -10.84
CA LEU A 281 -26.82 16.45 -11.66
C LEU A 281 -27.24 16.55 -13.14
N THR A 282 -26.28 16.46 -14.04
CA THR A 282 -26.58 16.22 -15.46
C THR A 282 -27.05 14.79 -15.68
N GLU A 283 -27.58 14.46 -16.87
CA GLU A 283 -27.97 13.08 -17.21
C GLU A 283 -26.79 12.12 -17.09
N GLU A 284 -25.61 12.51 -17.56
CA GLU A 284 -24.41 11.68 -17.49
C GLU A 284 -23.93 11.48 -16.04
N GLU A 285 -23.98 12.53 -15.21
CA GLU A 285 -23.64 12.44 -13.79
C GLU A 285 -24.61 11.53 -13.04
N LEU A 286 -25.90 11.64 -13.33
CA LEU A 286 -26.93 10.80 -12.74
C LEU A 286 -26.77 9.35 -13.21
N GLY A 287 -26.55 9.14 -14.51
CA GLY A 287 -26.28 7.83 -15.07
C GLY A 287 -25.07 7.16 -14.45
N LEU A 288 -23.96 7.91 -14.27
CA LEU A 288 -22.77 7.41 -13.57
C LEU A 288 -23.07 7.02 -12.12
N LEU A 289 -23.81 7.87 -11.39
CA LEU A 289 -24.17 7.58 -10.00
C LEU A 289 -25.00 6.29 -9.89
N LEU A 290 -26.03 6.17 -10.71
CA LEU A 290 -26.91 5.00 -10.71
C LEU A 290 -26.13 3.74 -11.10
N TRP A 291 -25.29 3.82 -12.11
CA TRP A 291 -24.45 2.69 -12.53
C TRP A 291 -23.42 2.29 -11.48
N ALA A 292 -22.72 3.25 -10.85
CA ALA A 292 -21.78 2.98 -9.78
C ALA A 292 -22.41 2.30 -8.56
N ILE A 293 -23.69 2.58 -8.27
CA ILE A 293 -24.44 1.96 -7.17
C ILE A 293 -24.88 0.54 -7.54
N ARG A 294 -25.47 0.33 -8.71
CA ARG A 294 -26.07 -0.94 -9.11
C ARG A 294 -25.13 -1.86 -9.87
N LEU A 295 -24.23 -1.31 -10.71
CA LEU A 295 -23.44 -2.00 -11.73
C LEU A 295 -24.30 -2.81 -12.71
N GLU A 296 -23.82 -3.96 -13.17
CA GLU A 296 -24.53 -4.87 -14.05
C GLU A 296 -25.41 -5.84 -13.28
N LYS A 297 -26.31 -6.51 -13.97
CA LYS A 297 -27.35 -7.39 -13.41
C LYS A 297 -26.82 -8.42 -12.39
N ASN A 298 -25.68 -9.05 -12.68
CA ASN A 298 -25.08 -10.08 -11.83
C ASN A 298 -23.93 -9.53 -10.96
N SER A 299 -23.76 -8.23 -10.92
CA SER A 299 -22.65 -7.62 -10.19
C SER A 299 -22.90 -7.62 -8.68
N GLN A 300 -21.81 -7.82 -7.96
CA GLN A 300 -21.75 -7.70 -6.51
C GLN A 300 -20.52 -6.89 -6.10
N MET A 301 -20.63 -6.20 -4.99
CA MET A 301 -19.57 -5.38 -4.45
C MET A 301 -18.92 -6.01 -3.22
N ASN A 302 -17.74 -5.53 -2.86
CA ASN A 302 -17.09 -5.89 -1.61
C ASN A 302 -17.02 -4.66 -0.70
N ILE A 303 -17.56 -4.74 0.50
CA ILE A 303 -17.49 -3.69 1.52
C ILE A 303 -16.87 -4.20 2.81
N GLY A 304 -16.44 -3.31 3.68
CA GLY A 304 -15.92 -3.63 5.00
C GLY A 304 -14.51 -4.23 5.01
N LYS A 305 -14.17 -4.91 6.11
CA LYS A 305 -12.89 -5.57 6.32
C LYS A 305 -12.87 -6.98 5.70
N ALA A 306 -11.66 -7.55 5.58
CA ALA A 306 -11.43 -8.92 5.13
C ALA A 306 -12.00 -9.28 3.75
N LYS A 307 -12.11 -8.31 2.86
CA LYS A 307 -12.55 -8.51 1.47
C LYS A 307 -11.73 -9.58 0.73
N ALA A 308 -10.43 -9.65 1.01
CA ALA A 308 -9.53 -10.66 0.43
C ALA A 308 -9.81 -12.10 0.89
N TYR A 309 -10.61 -12.26 1.93
CA TYR A 309 -11.09 -13.56 2.44
C TYR A 309 -12.57 -13.79 2.10
N GLY A 310 -13.13 -13.02 1.18
CA GLY A 310 -14.51 -13.18 0.72
C GLY A 310 -15.58 -12.57 1.63
N TYR A 311 -15.19 -11.82 2.67
CA TYR A 311 -16.17 -11.10 3.49
C TYR A 311 -16.68 -9.84 2.80
N GLY A 312 -17.84 -9.38 3.24
CA GLY A 312 -18.46 -8.13 2.80
C GLY A 312 -19.00 -8.16 1.38
N ARG A 313 -19.33 -9.31 0.82
CA ARG A 313 -19.97 -9.46 -0.48
C ARG A 313 -21.43 -9.01 -0.38
N VAL A 314 -21.82 -8.01 -1.17
CA VAL A 314 -23.14 -7.41 -1.16
C VAL A 314 -23.70 -7.25 -2.56
N SER A 315 -25.02 -7.42 -2.70
CA SER A 315 -25.78 -7.02 -3.87
C SER A 315 -26.51 -5.72 -3.57
N VAL A 316 -26.53 -4.79 -4.49
CA VAL A 316 -27.22 -3.52 -4.32
C VAL A 316 -28.37 -3.43 -5.31
N VAL A 317 -29.55 -3.07 -4.80
CA VAL A 317 -30.76 -2.87 -5.60
C VAL A 317 -31.27 -1.46 -5.36
N ILE A 318 -31.45 -0.70 -6.41
CA ILE A 318 -32.12 0.60 -6.37
C ILE A 318 -33.65 0.32 -6.40
N LYS A 319 -34.32 0.57 -5.29
CA LYS A 319 -35.75 0.33 -5.17
C LYS A 319 -36.60 1.37 -5.89
N SER A 320 -36.16 2.61 -5.82
CA SER A 320 -36.80 3.73 -6.48
C SER A 320 -35.77 4.85 -6.70
N ALA A 321 -35.90 5.54 -7.79
CA ALA A 321 -35.16 6.77 -8.07
C ALA A 321 -36.18 7.82 -8.54
N LYS A 322 -36.19 8.99 -7.93
CA LYS A 322 -37.14 10.05 -8.21
C LYS A 322 -36.43 11.40 -8.32
N LYS A 323 -36.91 12.27 -9.17
CA LYS A 323 -36.51 13.67 -9.28
C LYS A 323 -37.73 14.57 -9.12
N ILE A 324 -37.50 15.84 -8.75
CA ILE A 324 -38.58 16.83 -8.68
C ILE A 324 -38.86 17.32 -10.09
N ASP A 325 -40.13 17.24 -10.50
CA ASP A 325 -40.62 17.93 -11.68
C ASP A 325 -41.02 19.37 -11.31
N LEU A 326 -40.09 20.29 -11.62
CA LEU A 326 -40.32 21.71 -11.33
C LEU A 326 -41.49 22.30 -12.12
N GLN A 327 -41.70 21.84 -13.37
CA GLN A 327 -42.83 22.37 -14.17
C GLN A 327 -44.18 21.95 -13.57
N LYS A 328 -44.31 20.69 -13.19
CA LYS A 328 -45.48 20.19 -12.52
C LYS A 328 -45.71 20.92 -11.19
N SER A 329 -44.66 21.03 -10.38
CA SER A 329 -44.71 21.70 -9.08
C SER A 329 -45.20 23.16 -9.14
N TYR A 330 -44.88 23.88 -10.23
CA TYR A 330 -45.30 25.30 -10.38
C TYR A 330 -46.61 25.44 -11.14
N LYS A 331 -47.02 24.48 -12.02
CA LYS A 331 -48.27 24.56 -12.78
C LYS A 331 -49.48 24.16 -11.95
N GLU A 332 -49.33 23.15 -11.09
CA GLU A 332 -50.42 22.60 -10.29
C GLU A 332 -50.54 23.27 -8.91
N GLY A 333 -49.73 24.30 -8.64
CA GLY A 333 -49.74 25.09 -7.41
C GLY A 333 -48.79 24.59 -6.34
N ILE A 334 -48.43 25.47 -5.40
CA ILE A 334 -47.45 25.20 -4.32
C ILE A 334 -47.87 24.06 -3.36
N LEU A 335 -49.09 23.55 -3.53
CA LEU A 335 -49.67 22.50 -2.67
C LEU A 335 -49.71 21.12 -3.27
N ASP A 336 -48.99 20.86 -4.40
CA ASP A 336 -48.83 19.47 -4.86
C ASP A 336 -47.96 18.70 -3.86
N LEU A 337 -48.61 17.77 -3.18
CA LEU A 337 -47.99 16.97 -2.12
C LEU A 337 -46.99 15.92 -2.65
N ASP A 338 -46.95 15.65 -3.95
CA ASP A 338 -46.00 14.72 -4.58
C ASP A 338 -45.41 15.29 -5.88
N PRO A 339 -44.47 16.23 -5.77
CA PRO A 339 -43.84 16.87 -6.93
C PRO A 339 -42.80 15.95 -7.61
N PHE A 340 -42.70 14.70 -7.21
CA PHE A 340 -41.72 13.78 -7.69
C PHE A 340 -42.20 12.99 -8.90
N GLU A 341 -41.32 12.83 -9.88
CA GLU A 341 -41.46 11.89 -10.98
C GLU A 341 -40.41 10.77 -10.89
N ASP A 342 -40.80 9.59 -11.37
CA ASP A 342 -39.91 8.45 -11.40
C ASP A 342 -38.82 8.62 -12.49
N ILE A 343 -37.61 8.19 -12.18
CA ILE A 343 -36.46 8.19 -13.08
C ILE A 343 -36.36 6.80 -13.70
N ASP A 344 -36.26 6.75 -15.02
CA ASP A 344 -35.88 5.54 -15.75
C ASP A 344 -34.39 5.28 -15.57
N ILE A 345 -34.08 4.39 -14.62
CA ILE A 345 -32.68 4.07 -14.22
C ILE A 345 -31.86 3.52 -15.40
N ASP A 346 -32.47 2.69 -16.24
CA ASP A 346 -31.75 2.04 -17.34
C ASP A 346 -31.45 3.05 -18.46
N LYS A 347 -32.35 3.97 -18.73
CA LYS A 347 -32.15 5.06 -19.66
C LYS A 347 -31.00 5.96 -19.24
N GLU A 348 -30.96 6.40 -17.99
CA GLU A 348 -29.89 7.26 -17.47
C GLU A 348 -28.52 6.55 -17.51
N ILE A 349 -28.48 5.28 -17.12
CA ILE A 349 -27.23 4.49 -17.22
C ILE A 349 -26.76 4.36 -18.68
N ALA A 350 -27.68 4.12 -19.61
CA ALA A 350 -27.36 4.02 -21.03
C ALA A 350 -26.78 5.33 -21.57
N ALA A 351 -27.38 6.47 -21.22
CA ALA A 351 -26.89 7.80 -21.59
C ALA A 351 -25.44 8.03 -21.13
N TYR A 352 -25.12 7.69 -19.88
CA TYR A 352 -23.72 7.78 -19.38
C TYR A 352 -22.78 6.84 -20.16
N LYS A 353 -23.17 5.59 -20.41
CA LYS A 353 -22.34 4.62 -21.14
C LYS A 353 -22.04 5.11 -22.56
N GLU A 354 -23.02 5.67 -23.24
CA GLU A 354 -22.87 6.26 -24.56
C GLU A 354 -21.93 7.47 -24.54
N PHE A 355 -22.11 8.37 -23.56
CA PHE A 355 -21.24 9.53 -23.37
C PHE A 355 -19.77 9.12 -23.23
N ILE A 356 -19.47 8.15 -22.37
CA ILE A 356 -18.08 7.67 -22.14
C ILE A 356 -17.53 6.98 -23.40
N ALA A 357 -18.32 6.15 -24.07
CA ALA A 357 -17.89 5.49 -25.29
C ALA A 357 -17.50 6.52 -26.37
N LYS A 358 -18.32 7.55 -26.56
CA LYS A 358 -18.02 8.66 -27.49
C LYS A 358 -16.78 9.46 -27.06
N SER A 359 -16.64 9.80 -25.78
CA SER A 359 -15.52 10.61 -25.29
C SER A 359 -14.17 9.89 -25.39
N GLU A 360 -14.16 8.58 -25.33
CA GLU A 360 -12.96 7.74 -25.47
C GLU A 360 -12.78 7.13 -26.87
N ASN A 361 -13.62 7.49 -27.84
CA ASN A 361 -13.63 6.92 -29.21
C ASN A 361 -13.73 5.39 -29.22
N LEU A 362 -14.61 4.85 -28.38
CA LEU A 362 -14.89 3.42 -28.28
C LEU A 362 -16.24 3.08 -28.90
N GLU A 363 -16.37 1.89 -29.43
CA GLU A 363 -17.65 1.33 -29.92
C GLU A 363 -18.67 1.19 -28.77
N SER A 364 -18.19 0.77 -27.59
CA SER A 364 -18.98 0.70 -26.37
C SER A 364 -18.08 0.84 -25.13
N VAL A 365 -18.66 1.17 -23.98
CA VAL A 365 -17.92 1.33 -22.73
C VAL A 365 -17.22 0.04 -22.28
N GLU A 366 -17.76 -1.12 -22.62
CA GLU A 366 -17.23 -2.44 -22.32
C GLU A 366 -15.90 -2.71 -23.09
N LYS A 367 -15.60 -1.96 -24.14
CA LYS A 367 -14.31 -2.02 -24.84
C LYS A 367 -13.19 -1.32 -24.05
N ASN A 368 -13.51 -0.50 -23.06
CA ASN A 368 -12.52 0.00 -22.13
C ASN A 368 -12.03 -1.12 -21.23
N LEU A 369 -10.76 -1.49 -21.36
CA LEU A 369 -10.15 -2.62 -20.64
C LEU A 369 -10.22 -2.48 -19.11
N ARG A 370 -10.19 -1.26 -18.57
CA ARG A 370 -10.26 -1.01 -17.12
C ARG A 370 -11.67 -1.28 -16.60
N ILE A 371 -12.67 -0.79 -17.32
CA ILE A 371 -14.07 -0.98 -16.97
C ILE A 371 -14.45 -2.46 -17.12
N SER A 372 -14.15 -3.08 -18.26
CA SER A 372 -14.47 -4.49 -18.49
C SER A 372 -13.78 -5.43 -17.47
N SER A 373 -12.53 -5.15 -17.12
CA SER A 373 -11.83 -5.91 -16.06
C SER A 373 -12.49 -5.73 -14.70
N PHE A 374 -12.88 -4.51 -14.36
CA PHE A 374 -13.58 -4.25 -13.10
C PHE A 374 -14.93 -4.96 -13.04
N LEU A 375 -15.75 -4.86 -14.08
CA LEU A 375 -17.04 -5.52 -14.16
C LEU A 375 -16.89 -7.05 -14.09
N ALA A 376 -15.90 -7.60 -14.78
CA ALA A 376 -15.62 -9.03 -14.73
C ALA A 376 -15.24 -9.52 -13.32
N MET A 377 -14.48 -8.73 -12.55
CA MET A 377 -14.18 -9.05 -11.14
C MET A 377 -15.40 -8.96 -10.22
N LYS A 378 -16.45 -8.26 -10.63
CA LYS A 378 -17.69 -8.07 -9.87
C LYS A 378 -18.85 -8.96 -10.35
N ASP A 379 -18.64 -9.73 -11.40
CA ASP A 379 -19.63 -10.67 -11.92
C ASP A 379 -19.69 -11.91 -11.02
N SER A 380 -20.81 -12.09 -10.33
CA SER A 380 -21.03 -13.21 -9.41
C SER A 380 -21.15 -14.56 -10.11
N THR A 381 -21.31 -14.58 -11.43
CA THR A 381 -21.34 -15.81 -12.26
C THR A 381 -19.98 -16.28 -12.70
N LYS A 382 -18.93 -15.43 -12.56
CA LYS A 382 -17.56 -15.67 -13.02
C LYS A 382 -16.55 -15.64 -11.88
N ILE A 383 -16.92 -16.16 -10.72
CA ILE A 383 -16.01 -16.20 -9.58
C ILE A 383 -14.88 -17.22 -9.84
N PRO A 384 -13.61 -16.80 -9.82
CA PRO A 384 -12.50 -17.69 -10.09
C PRO A 384 -12.32 -18.76 -9.01
N ASN A 385 -11.47 -19.74 -9.30
CA ASN A 385 -11.07 -20.74 -8.31
C ASN A 385 -10.40 -20.05 -7.10
N LYS A 386 -10.70 -20.51 -5.90
CA LYS A 386 -10.18 -19.96 -4.65
C LYS A 386 -8.64 -19.93 -4.60
N ASN A 387 -7.97 -20.88 -5.24
CA ASN A 387 -6.51 -20.95 -5.24
C ASN A 387 -5.86 -19.87 -6.11
N ASP A 388 -6.58 -19.34 -7.10
CA ASP A 388 -6.09 -18.28 -7.99
C ASP A 388 -6.22 -16.88 -7.39
N ILE A 389 -7.07 -16.71 -6.35
CA ILE A 389 -7.41 -15.41 -5.76
C ILE A 389 -7.12 -15.30 -4.26
N ARG A 390 -6.43 -16.28 -3.68
CA ARG A 390 -5.98 -16.27 -2.29
C ARG A 390 -4.80 -15.32 -2.08
N TYR A 391 -4.49 -15.02 -0.83
CA TYR A 391 -3.20 -14.41 -0.49
C TYR A 391 -2.04 -15.36 -0.82
N MET A 392 -0.89 -14.77 -1.18
CA MET A 392 0.35 -15.52 -1.33
C MET A 392 0.79 -16.11 0.01
N HIS A 393 1.27 -17.34 0.01
CA HIS A 393 1.81 -18.00 1.19
C HIS A 393 3.08 -17.31 1.69
N ILE A 394 3.14 -17.09 3.00
CA ILE A 394 4.27 -16.44 3.69
C ILE A 394 5.18 -17.52 4.34
N GLY A 395 4.66 -18.72 4.58
CA GLY A 395 5.33 -19.81 5.29
C GLY A 395 6.45 -20.49 4.51
N GLU A 396 6.46 -21.81 4.52
CA GLU A 396 7.51 -22.64 3.90
C GLU A 396 7.62 -22.45 2.40
N GLU A 397 6.52 -22.25 1.71
CA GLU A 397 6.47 -22.02 0.27
C GLU A 397 7.06 -20.66 -0.16
N ARG A 398 7.14 -19.69 0.75
CA ARG A 398 7.76 -18.37 0.55
C ARG A 398 7.32 -17.64 -0.73
N GLU A 399 6.10 -17.85 -1.20
CA GLU A 399 5.60 -17.23 -2.43
C GLU A 399 5.77 -15.71 -2.41
N TYR A 400 5.46 -15.09 -1.27
CA TYR A 400 5.60 -13.65 -1.10
C TYR A 400 7.05 -13.16 -1.12
N GLN A 401 7.99 -13.93 -0.57
CA GLN A 401 9.41 -13.58 -0.56
C GLN A 401 10.08 -13.84 -1.91
N ASN A 402 9.65 -14.85 -2.63
CA ASN A 402 10.23 -15.30 -3.88
C ASN A 402 9.50 -14.77 -5.11
N ARG A 403 8.87 -13.61 -5.01
CA ARG A 403 8.14 -13.00 -6.11
C ARG A 403 9.04 -12.72 -7.29
N THR A 404 9.00 -13.56 -8.26
CA THR A 404 9.70 -13.44 -9.54
C THR A 404 8.74 -13.23 -10.70
N LYS A 405 7.44 -13.41 -10.45
CA LYS A 405 6.38 -13.28 -11.46
C LYS A 405 5.41 -12.18 -11.07
N PRO A 406 4.92 -11.39 -12.04
CA PRO A 406 3.86 -10.44 -11.79
C PRO A 406 2.55 -11.16 -11.45
N LEU A 407 1.64 -10.46 -10.78
CA LEU A 407 0.28 -10.95 -10.60
C LEU A 407 -0.38 -11.16 -11.97
N PRO A 408 -1.18 -12.22 -12.14
CA PRO A 408 -1.90 -12.42 -13.40
C PRO A 408 -2.91 -11.29 -13.63
N THR A 409 -3.19 -11.01 -14.89
CA THR A 409 -4.25 -10.07 -15.30
C THR A 409 -5.62 -10.70 -15.04
N VAL A 410 -6.67 -9.85 -15.00
CA VAL A 410 -8.06 -10.31 -14.85
C VAL A 410 -8.41 -11.32 -15.95
N ASN A 411 -8.05 -11.03 -17.18
CA ASN A 411 -8.31 -11.94 -18.32
C ASN A 411 -7.59 -13.29 -18.22
N GLN A 412 -6.39 -13.32 -17.64
CA GLN A 412 -5.66 -14.58 -17.42
C GLN A 412 -6.30 -15.43 -16.31
N ILE A 413 -6.92 -14.80 -15.31
CA ILE A 413 -7.62 -15.50 -14.24
C ILE A 413 -8.97 -16.06 -14.73
N ILE A 414 -9.73 -15.29 -15.50
CA ILE A 414 -11.08 -15.69 -15.96
C ILE A 414 -11.02 -16.78 -17.03
N LYS A 415 -9.96 -16.80 -17.85
CA LYS A 415 -9.79 -17.81 -18.92
C LYS A 415 -9.34 -19.17 -18.41
N LYS A 416 -8.94 -19.30 -17.15
CA LYS A 416 -8.65 -20.56 -16.49
C LYS A 416 -9.92 -21.26 -16.02
#